data_c04c2e44d3c1445a41dd7c8b43fd2389
#
_entry.id   c04c2e44d3c1445a41dd7c8b43fd2389
#
_cell.length_a   1.000
_cell.length_b   1.000
_cell.length_c   1.000
_cell.angle_alpha   90.00
_cell.angle_beta   90.00
_cell.angle_gamma   90.00
#
_symmetry.space_group_name_H-M   'P 1'
#
loop_
_entity.id
_entity.type
_entity.pdbx_description
1 polymer ?
#
loop_
_entity_poly.entity_id
_entity_poly.type
_entity_poly.pdbx_seq_one_letter_code
_entity_poly.pdbx_strand_id
1 'polypeptide(L)'
;MRRFVLFGLLLFAATAAWAQPVLKSSLVAEFSSGLSEPHDAAFSPDGKLLFLTDMRNSRMVVLEALTLKQVGVFGEKELSNPHDAEFDKAGRLLVADTGNNRIAIYEVKGAEARFTGELKGLSGPEGVTVAPDGRVIVTNTRSANLSVFRDGKLERTVGGYGAKDGEFSNPHDVEAAPDGSIWVVDSGNDRVQVFDASFKHRASLGPALKLNSPKYLAFDAGRVWVADEYNHRVLQLDGKGQLVGVLGTGKRGRSATEFYKPEAVLARAPHVWVIDTYNSRVVLLRVD
;
A
#
# COMPACT_ATOMS: atom_id res chain seq x y z
N MET A 1 -27.13 28.02 62.64
CA MET A 1 -26.72 28.01 61.24
C MET A 1 -25.56 27.02 61.05
N ARG A 2 -25.87 25.82 60.54
CA ARG A 2 -24.82 24.81 60.26
C ARG A 2 -24.55 24.83 58.72
N ARG A 3 -23.33 25.16 58.31
CA ARG A 3 -22.87 25.13 56.94
C ARG A 3 -22.43 23.69 56.59
N PHE A 4 -23.12 23.04 55.65
CA PHE A 4 -22.66 21.80 55.00
C PHE A 4 -21.70 22.16 53.88
N VAL A 5 -20.45 21.67 54.01
CA VAL A 5 -19.46 21.71 52.91
C VAL A 5 -19.60 20.41 52.16
N LEU A 6 -20.09 20.48 50.91
CA LEU A 6 -20.13 19.34 49.96
C LEU A 6 -18.67 19.21 49.37
N PHE A 7 -17.99 18.12 49.69
CA PHE A 7 -16.79 17.69 48.95
C PHE A 7 -17.25 16.96 47.70
N GLY A 8 -17.07 17.59 46.55
CA GLY A 8 -17.24 16.92 45.26
C GLY A 8 -16.05 16.02 44.99
N LEU A 9 -16.25 14.71 44.98
CA LEU A 9 -15.27 13.74 44.46
C LEU A 9 -15.22 13.87 42.94
N LEU A 10 -14.14 14.47 42.40
CA LEU A 10 -13.77 14.39 40.99
C LEU A 10 -13.20 12.99 40.71
N LEU A 11 -14.02 12.11 40.19
CA LEU A 11 -13.57 10.85 39.58
C LEU A 11 -12.80 11.18 38.28
N PHE A 12 -11.50 11.17 38.34
CA PHE A 12 -10.66 11.08 37.16
C PHE A 12 -10.80 9.65 36.61
N ALA A 13 -11.62 9.50 35.56
CA ALA A 13 -11.58 8.31 34.75
C ALA A 13 -10.24 8.32 34.00
N ALA A 14 -9.26 7.58 34.52
CA ALA A 14 -8.05 7.27 33.79
C ALA A 14 -8.47 6.44 32.56
N THR A 15 -8.51 7.04 31.38
CA THR A 15 -8.59 6.30 30.13
C THR A 15 -7.31 5.48 30.02
N ALA A 16 -7.41 4.19 30.33
CA ALA A 16 -6.33 3.25 30.04
C ALA A 16 -6.04 3.36 28.54
N ALA A 17 -4.90 3.93 28.19
CA ALA A 17 -4.40 3.87 26.83
C ALA A 17 -4.14 2.39 26.54
N TRP A 18 -5.02 1.75 25.77
CA TRP A 18 -4.84 0.37 25.35
C TRP A 18 -3.56 0.33 24.52
N ALA A 19 -2.54 -0.36 25.04
CA ALA A 19 -1.34 -0.60 24.26
C ALA A 19 -1.74 -1.38 23.01
N GLN A 20 -1.37 -0.87 21.85
CA GLN A 20 -1.66 -1.55 20.58
C GLN A 20 -0.94 -2.90 20.58
N PRO A 21 -1.59 -4.00 20.15
CA PRO A 21 -0.96 -5.32 20.13
C PRO A 21 0.21 -5.31 19.15
N VAL A 22 1.42 -5.52 19.66
CA VAL A 22 2.63 -5.60 18.82
C VAL A 22 2.78 -7.01 18.30
N LEU A 23 2.91 -7.16 16.98
CA LEU A 23 3.16 -8.44 16.34
C LEU A 23 4.60 -8.88 16.61
N LYS A 24 4.77 -10.14 17.04
CA LYS A 24 6.08 -10.75 17.14
C LYS A 24 6.60 -11.08 15.74
N SER A 25 7.83 -10.70 15.47
CA SER A 25 8.44 -10.95 14.18
C SER A 25 9.94 -11.21 14.30
N SER A 26 10.48 -11.93 13.34
CA SER A 26 11.91 -12.20 13.19
C SER A 26 12.37 -11.88 11.78
N LEU A 27 13.59 -11.34 11.67
CA LEU A 27 14.20 -11.04 10.37
C LEU A 27 14.55 -12.33 9.63
N VAL A 28 14.11 -12.41 8.37
CA VAL A 28 14.46 -13.51 7.44
C VAL A 28 15.53 -13.04 6.47
N ALA A 29 15.31 -11.90 5.81
CA ALA A 29 16.24 -11.31 4.84
C ALA A 29 16.06 -9.80 4.74
N GLU A 30 17.09 -9.11 4.24
CA GLU A 30 17.08 -7.70 3.89
C GLU A 30 17.76 -7.50 2.54
N PHE A 31 17.25 -6.59 1.71
CA PHE A 31 17.88 -6.14 0.48
C PHE A 31 17.86 -4.62 0.40
N SER A 32 19.03 -4.02 0.14
CA SER A 32 19.17 -2.55 0.01
C SER A 32 20.17 -2.14 -1.08
N SER A 33 20.87 -3.09 -1.68
CA SER A 33 21.96 -2.79 -2.63
C SER A 33 21.45 -2.04 -3.85
N GLY A 34 21.91 -0.79 -4.00
CA GLY A 34 21.61 0.06 -5.15
C GLY A 34 20.15 0.52 -5.27
N LEU A 35 19.32 0.32 -4.25
CA LEU A 35 17.96 0.89 -4.19
C LEU A 35 17.98 2.37 -3.85
N SER A 36 17.02 3.10 -4.39
CA SER A 36 16.78 4.51 -4.05
C SER A 36 15.29 4.80 -3.96
N GLU A 37 14.80 4.93 -2.75
CA GLU A 37 13.39 5.12 -2.43
C GLU A 37 12.47 4.13 -3.18
N PRO A 38 12.60 2.80 -2.93
CA PRO A 38 11.65 1.83 -3.46
C PRO A 38 10.27 2.11 -2.88
N HIS A 39 9.19 1.96 -3.70
CA HIS A 39 7.85 2.34 -3.27
C HIS A 39 6.95 1.14 -3.02
N ASP A 40 6.74 0.29 -4.02
CA ASP A 40 5.90 -0.89 -3.89
C ASP A 40 6.45 -2.07 -4.68
N ALA A 41 5.81 -3.24 -4.59
CA ALA A 41 6.20 -4.43 -5.31
C ALA A 41 5.03 -5.38 -5.59
N ALA A 42 5.13 -6.14 -6.68
CA ALA A 42 4.19 -7.21 -7.02
C ALA A 42 4.85 -8.58 -6.94
N PHE A 43 4.12 -9.59 -6.45
CA PHE A 43 4.55 -10.97 -6.61
C PHE A 43 4.30 -11.46 -8.03
N SER A 44 5.23 -12.23 -8.60
CA SER A 44 4.94 -13.02 -9.80
C SER A 44 3.73 -13.94 -9.57
N PRO A 45 2.98 -14.33 -10.61
CA PRO A 45 1.81 -15.20 -10.46
C PRO A 45 2.10 -16.52 -9.74
N ASP A 46 3.31 -17.07 -9.87
CA ASP A 46 3.75 -18.27 -9.14
C ASP A 46 4.29 -17.99 -7.73
N GLY A 47 4.38 -16.70 -7.35
CA GLY A 47 4.83 -16.25 -6.04
C GLY A 47 6.32 -16.38 -5.74
N LYS A 48 7.14 -16.73 -6.73
CA LYS A 48 8.57 -16.95 -6.51
C LYS A 48 9.42 -15.70 -6.63
N LEU A 49 8.95 -14.72 -7.38
CA LEU A 49 9.64 -13.47 -7.62
C LEU A 49 8.84 -12.29 -7.06
N LEU A 50 9.56 -11.23 -6.72
CA LEU A 50 9.06 -9.94 -6.30
C LEU A 50 9.56 -8.89 -7.29
N PHE A 51 8.64 -8.15 -7.91
CA PHE A 51 8.91 -7.08 -8.85
C PHE A 51 8.78 -5.75 -8.13
N LEU A 52 9.90 -5.17 -7.73
CA LEU A 52 9.99 -3.97 -6.89
C LEU A 52 10.14 -2.72 -7.76
N THR A 53 9.37 -1.69 -7.49
CA THR A 53 9.57 -0.36 -8.06
C THR A 53 10.71 0.35 -7.34
N ASP A 54 11.78 0.65 -8.04
CA ASP A 54 12.93 1.41 -7.54
C ASP A 54 12.83 2.85 -8.06
N MET A 55 11.97 3.63 -7.40
CA MET A 55 11.34 4.84 -7.91
C MET A 55 12.36 5.89 -8.38
N ARG A 56 13.29 6.29 -7.54
CA ARG A 56 14.26 7.33 -7.91
C ARG A 56 15.26 6.89 -8.96
N ASN A 57 15.50 5.58 -9.05
CA ASN A 57 16.33 5.01 -10.12
C ASN A 57 15.54 4.77 -11.41
N SER A 58 14.22 5.06 -11.42
CA SER A 58 13.34 4.91 -12.59
C SER A 58 13.42 3.53 -13.22
N ARG A 59 13.31 2.47 -12.42
CA ARG A 59 13.46 1.09 -12.87
C ARG A 59 12.66 0.12 -12.01
N MET A 60 12.56 -1.11 -12.48
CA MET A 60 12.10 -2.26 -11.71
C MET A 60 13.29 -3.12 -11.31
N VAL A 61 13.28 -3.64 -10.08
CA VAL A 61 14.24 -4.62 -9.56
C VAL A 61 13.49 -5.93 -9.30
N VAL A 62 14.03 -7.05 -9.80
CA VAL A 62 13.40 -8.36 -9.59
C VAL A 62 14.22 -9.14 -8.57
N LEU A 63 13.54 -9.56 -7.50
CA LEU A 63 14.11 -10.31 -6.40
C LEU A 63 13.50 -11.70 -6.31
N GLU A 64 14.24 -12.70 -5.84
CA GLU A 64 13.65 -13.94 -5.33
C GLU A 64 12.85 -13.62 -4.07
N ALA A 65 11.59 -14.01 -4.00
CA ALA A 65 10.69 -13.55 -2.94
C ALA A 65 11.16 -13.88 -1.52
N LEU A 66 11.68 -15.10 -1.28
CA LEU A 66 12.04 -15.56 0.07
C LEU A 66 13.50 -15.32 0.47
N THR A 67 14.39 -15.05 -0.48
CA THR A 67 15.81 -14.81 -0.21
C THR A 67 16.20 -13.35 -0.40
N LEU A 68 15.36 -12.59 -1.09
CA LEU A 68 15.59 -11.23 -1.57
C LEU A 68 16.86 -11.12 -2.46
N LYS A 69 17.31 -12.23 -3.04
CA LYS A 69 18.41 -12.20 -4.01
C LYS A 69 17.94 -11.52 -5.28
N GLN A 70 18.67 -10.50 -5.73
CA GLN A 70 18.41 -9.85 -7.01
C GLN A 70 18.70 -10.79 -8.18
N VAL A 71 17.75 -10.92 -9.09
CA VAL A 71 17.83 -11.79 -10.27
C VAL A 71 17.58 -11.05 -11.58
N GLY A 72 17.09 -9.79 -11.53
CA GLY A 72 16.86 -8.98 -12.73
C GLY A 72 16.70 -7.49 -12.43
N VAL A 73 16.82 -6.69 -13.48
CA VAL A 73 16.52 -5.25 -13.52
C VAL A 73 16.01 -4.93 -14.91
N PHE A 74 14.98 -4.07 -15.01
CA PHE A 74 14.47 -3.57 -16.30
C PHE A 74 13.82 -2.21 -16.15
N GLY A 75 13.44 -1.60 -17.27
CA GLY A 75 12.66 -0.35 -17.31
C GLY A 75 13.50 0.92 -17.25
N GLU A 76 14.83 0.86 -17.09
CA GLU A 76 15.73 2.02 -16.90
C GLU A 76 15.66 3.07 -18.03
N LYS A 77 15.15 2.70 -19.21
CA LYS A 77 15.02 3.61 -20.37
C LYS A 77 13.55 4.00 -20.66
N GLU A 78 12.62 3.26 -20.11
CA GLU A 78 11.19 3.39 -20.39
C GLU A 78 10.41 4.02 -19.24
N LEU A 79 10.81 3.77 -17.99
CA LEU A 79 10.10 4.22 -16.80
C LEU A 79 10.61 5.57 -16.29
N SER A 80 9.74 6.30 -15.63
CA SER A 80 10.05 7.54 -14.91
C SER A 80 9.28 7.57 -13.60
N ASN A 81 10.00 7.49 -12.49
CA ASN A 81 9.42 7.45 -11.14
C ASN A 81 8.27 6.42 -11.01
N PRO A 82 8.51 5.11 -11.24
CA PRO A 82 7.48 4.08 -11.06
C PRO A 82 7.13 3.96 -9.57
N HIS A 83 5.81 3.93 -9.26
CA HIS A 83 5.35 3.86 -7.87
C HIS A 83 4.81 2.49 -7.51
N ASP A 84 3.96 1.91 -8.33
CA ASP A 84 3.26 0.66 -8.04
C ASP A 84 3.36 -0.34 -9.19
N ALA A 85 3.13 -1.61 -8.92
CA ALA A 85 3.09 -2.67 -9.92
C ALA A 85 2.09 -3.77 -9.53
N GLU A 86 1.32 -4.28 -10.51
CA GLU A 86 0.34 -5.33 -10.32
C GLU A 86 0.31 -6.29 -11.51
N PHE A 87 0.17 -7.59 -11.26
CA PHE A 87 -0.02 -8.58 -12.31
C PHE A 87 -1.49 -8.74 -12.69
N ASP A 88 -1.81 -8.63 -13.98
CA ASP A 88 -3.14 -8.96 -14.45
C ASP A 88 -3.35 -10.49 -14.59
N LYS A 89 -4.60 -10.87 -14.87
CA LYS A 89 -4.97 -12.29 -15.02
C LYS A 89 -4.31 -13.01 -16.20
N ALA A 90 -3.77 -12.25 -17.16
CA ALA A 90 -3.01 -12.80 -18.29
C ALA A 90 -1.51 -12.95 -17.96
N GLY A 91 -1.08 -12.58 -16.76
CA GLY A 91 0.31 -12.61 -16.31
C GLY A 91 1.15 -11.46 -16.86
N ARG A 92 0.52 -10.36 -17.32
CA ARG A 92 1.23 -9.13 -17.69
C ARG A 92 1.41 -8.28 -16.45
N LEU A 93 2.56 -7.61 -16.36
CA LEU A 93 2.84 -6.66 -15.28
C LEU A 93 2.38 -5.26 -15.72
N LEU A 94 1.54 -4.64 -14.91
CA LEU A 94 1.12 -3.26 -15.01
C LEU A 94 1.95 -2.45 -14.04
N VAL A 95 2.59 -1.37 -14.49
CA VAL A 95 3.43 -0.50 -13.65
C VAL A 95 2.88 0.91 -13.70
N ALA A 96 2.59 1.48 -12.54
CA ALA A 96 2.23 2.90 -12.41
C ALA A 96 3.48 3.76 -12.68
N ASP A 97 3.63 4.16 -13.93
CA ASP A 97 4.76 4.96 -14.46
C ASP A 97 4.43 6.46 -14.29
N THR A 98 4.48 6.91 -13.03
CA THR A 98 3.96 8.18 -12.54
C THR A 98 4.53 9.39 -13.25
N GLY A 99 5.85 9.39 -13.49
CA GLY A 99 6.54 10.48 -14.18
C GLY A 99 6.11 10.63 -15.64
N ASN A 100 5.70 9.52 -16.29
CA ASN A 100 5.19 9.48 -17.65
C ASN A 100 3.67 9.58 -17.74
N ASN A 101 2.94 9.69 -16.63
CA ASN A 101 1.47 9.75 -16.55
C ASN A 101 0.76 8.60 -17.28
N ARG A 102 1.21 7.36 -17.08
CA ARG A 102 0.67 6.16 -17.72
C ARG A 102 0.73 4.95 -16.81
N ILE A 103 -0.01 3.89 -17.15
CA ILE A 103 0.32 2.53 -16.72
C ILE A 103 1.11 1.89 -17.86
N ALA A 104 2.36 1.53 -17.60
CA ALA A 104 3.18 0.76 -18.53
C ALA A 104 2.86 -0.73 -18.40
N ILE A 105 2.72 -1.44 -19.54
CA ILE A 105 2.33 -2.85 -19.60
C ILE A 105 3.50 -3.66 -20.13
N TYR A 106 3.91 -4.69 -19.37
CA TYR A 106 5.00 -5.59 -19.72
C TYR A 106 4.52 -7.03 -19.86
N GLU A 107 4.99 -7.73 -20.88
CA GLU A 107 5.05 -9.18 -20.88
C GLU A 107 6.26 -9.64 -20.05
N VAL A 108 6.04 -10.60 -19.14
CA VAL A 108 7.06 -11.06 -18.20
C VAL A 108 7.35 -12.54 -18.43
N LYS A 109 8.66 -12.89 -18.47
CA LYS A 109 9.13 -14.27 -18.52
C LYS A 109 10.28 -14.47 -17.53
N GLY A 110 9.99 -15.10 -16.38
CA GLY A 110 10.95 -15.16 -15.27
C GLY A 110 11.29 -13.77 -14.77
N ALA A 111 12.57 -13.40 -14.77
CA ALA A 111 13.03 -12.06 -14.34
C ALA A 111 13.14 -11.05 -15.51
N GLU A 112 12.85 -11.47 -16.75
CA GLU A 112 12.89 -10.61 -17.93
C GLU A 112 11.50 -10.01 -18.20
N ALA A 113 11.46 -8.75 -18.63
CA ALA A 113 10.23 -8.05 -18.98
C ALA A 113 10.40 -7.27 -20.28
N ARG A 114 9.35 -7.27 -21.11
CA ARG A 114 9.31 -6.57 -22.38
C ARG A 114 8.10 -5.64 -22.41
N PHE A 115 8.33 -4.35 -22.59
CA PHE A 115 7.28 -3.35 -22.77
C PHE A 115 6.41 -3.70 -23.99
N THR A 116 5.09 -3.69 -23.82
CA THR A 116 4.13 -4.11 -24.87
C THR A 116 3.01 -3.11 -25.11
N GLY A 117 2.79 -2.19 -24.19
CA GLY A 117 1.71 -1.20 -24.30
C GLY A 117 1.55 -0.33 -23.07
N GLU A 118 0.52 0.49 -23.10
CA GLU A 118 0.27 1.45 -22.04
C GLU A 118 -1.20 1.83 -21.92
N LEU A 119 -1.66 2.21 -20.71
CA LEU A 119 -2.92 2.93 -20.50
C LEU A 119 -2.59 4.41 -20.28
N LYS A 120 -3.29 5.27 -21.04
CA LYS A 120 -3.08 6.74 -21.05
C LYS A 120 -4.27 7.51 -20.45
N GLY A 121 -4.12 8.83 -20.39
CA GLY A 121 -5.16 9.73 -19.87
C GLY A 121 -5.18 9.81 -18.35
N LEU A 122 -4.03 9.54 -17.72
CA LEU A 122 -3.83 9.56 -16.27
C LEU A 122 -3.13 10.86 -15.82
N SER A 123 -3.24 11.14 -14.52
CA SER A 123 -2.67 12.35 -13.91
C SER A 123 -1.93 12.01 -12.61
N GLY A 124 -0.64 11.71 -12.73
CA GLY A 124 0.17 11.20 -11.62
C GLY A 124 -0.40 9.87 -11.08
N PRO A 125 -0.42 8.79 -11.88
CA PRO A 125 -0.87 7.49 -11.38
C PRO A 125 0.12 6.98 -10.34
N GLU A 126 -0.38 6.55 -9.18
CA GLU A 126 0.47 6.00 -8.11
C GLU A 126 0.07 4.58 -7.72
N GLY A 127 -1.22 4.27 -7.57
CA GLY A 127 -1.72 2.92 -7.32
C GLY A 127 -2.41 2.31 -8.53
N VAL A 128 -2.26 1.00 -8.75
CA VAL A 128 -2.93 0.25 -9.79
C VAL A 128 -3.35 -1.13 -9.29
N THR A 129 -4.62 -1.51 -9.49
CA THR A 129 -5.12 -2.84 -9.16
C THR A 129 -5.94 -3.43 -10.28
N VAL A 130 -6.05 -4.77 -10.31
CA VAL A 130 -6.89 -5.52 -11.24
C VAL A 130 -8.05 -6.18 -10.48
N ALA A 131 -9.23 -5.62 -10.63
CA ALA A 131 -10.43 -6.14 -9.97
C ALA A 131 -10.80 -7.58 -10.44
N PRO A 132 -11.54 -8.34 -9.62
CA PRO A 132 -12.00 -9.69 -9.99
C PRO A 132 -12.79 -9.77 -11.29
N ASP A 133 -13.46 -8.69 -11.71
CA ASP A 133 -14.19 -8.59 -12.98
C ASP A 133 -13.33 -8.14 -14.17
N GLY A 134 -12.01 -7.99 -13.97
CA GLY A 134 -11.04 -7.66 -15.00
C GLY A 134 -10.87 -6.17 -15.28
N ARG A 135 -11.56 -5.29 -14.54
CA ARG A 135 -11.27 -3.85 -14.61
C ARG A 135 -9.91 -3.53 -14.03
N VAL A 136 -9.18 -2.62 -14.66
CA VAL A 136 -7.99 -2.00 -14.09
C VAL A 136 -8.40 -0.69 -13.47
N ILE A 137 -8.08 -0.49 -12.20
CA ILE A 137 -8.41 0.71 -11.44
C ILE A 137 -7.11 1.38 -11.03
N VAL A 138 -7.03 2.69 -11.24
CA VAL A 138 -5.80 3.47 -11.05
C VAL A 138 -6.10 4.69 -10.21
N THR A 139 -5.31 4.96 -9.17
CA THR A 139 -5.34 6.25 -8.48
C THR A 139 -4.64 7.31 -9.31
N ASN A 140 -5.25 8.48 -9.43
CA ASN A 140 -4.63 9.67 -10.01
C ASN A 140 -4.40 10.69 -8.89
N THR A 141 -3.24 10.66 -8.30
CA THR A 141 -2.92 11.47 -7.13
C THR A 141 -3.02 12.96 -7.38
N ARG A 142 -2.59 13.43 -8.56
CA ARG A 142 -2.63 14.87 -8.90
C ARG A 142 -4.04 15.40 -9.19
N SER A 143 -4.96 14.56 -9.69
CA SER A 143 -6.35 14.95 -9.94
C SER A 143 -7.32 14.43 -8.89
N ALA A 144 -6.81 13.76 -7.85
CA ALA A 144 -7.58 13.27 -6.70
C ALA A 144 -8.80 12.42 -7.12
N ASN A 145 -8.62 11.50 -8.09
CA ASN A 145 -9.68 10.62 -8.56
C ASN A 145 -9.15 9.24 -8.94
N LEU A 146 -10.06 8.33 -9.21
CA LEU A 146 -9.74 7.01 -9.76
C LEU A 146 -10.11 6.97 -11.25
N SER A 147 -9.24 6.38 -12.07
CA SER A 147 -9.56 5.98 -13.44
C SER A 147 -9.89 4.50 -13.50
N VAL A 148 -11.00 4.15 -14.12
CA VAL A 148 -11.46 2.77 -14.28
C VAL A 148 -11.38 2.39 -15.75
N PHE A 149 -10.58 1.37 -16.06
CA PHE A 149 -10.41 0.87 -17.43
C PHE A 149 -11.05 -0.50 -17.58
N ARG A 150 -11.63 -0.75 -18.75
CA ARG A 150 -12.09 -2.06 -19.21
C ARG A 150 -11.56 -2.30 -20.62
N ASP A 151 -10.95 -3.46 -20.86
CA ASP A 151 -10.38 -3.84 -22.14
C ASP A 151 -9.43 -2.77 -22.72
N GLY A 152 -8.61 -2.17 -21.84
CA GLY A 152 -7.64 -1.11 -22.20
C GLY A 152 -8.25 0.26 -22.49
N LYS A 153 -9.56 0.46 -22.34
CA LYS A 153 -10.25 1.74 -22.57
C LYS A 153 -10.73 2.34 -21.26
N LEU A 154 -10.57 3.65 -21.09
CA LEU A 154 -11.12 4.39 -19.96
C LEU A 154 -12.66 4.31 -20.01
N GLU A 155 -13.26 3.65 -19.02
CA GLU A 155 -14.71 3.50 -18.87
C GLU A 155 -15.30 4.72 -18.15
N ARG A 156 -14.67 5.13 -17.04
CA ARG A 156 -15.10 6.28 -16.22
C ARG A 156 -14.02 6.74 -15.26
N THR A 157 -14.25 7.90 -14.64
CA THR A 157 -13.53 8.38 -13.46
C THR A 157 -14.46 8.41 -12.25
N VAL A 158 -13.90 8.24 -11.05
CA VAL A 158 -14.64 8.22 -9.77
C VAL A 158 -13.93 9.13 -8.77
N GLY A 159 -14.69 9.89 -7.99
CA GLY A 159 -14.16 10.80 -6.99
C GLY A 159 -13.79 12.17 -7.54
N GLY A 160 -12.96 12.89 -6.81
CA GLY A 160 -12.50 14.26 -7.03
C GLY A 160 -11.95 14.81 -5.72
N TYR A 161 -11.33 15.98 -5.76
CA TYR A 161 -10.70 16.57 -4.59
C TYR A 161 -11.70 16.91 -3.48
N GLY A 162 -11.40 16.45 -2.26
CA GLY A 162 -12.16 16.78 -1.07
C GLY A 162 -11.95 15.79 0.08
N ALA A 163 -12.75 15.93 1.13
CA ALA A 163 -12.68 15.10 2.35
C ALA A 163 -13.97 14.34 2.67
N LYS A 164 -15.05 14.51 1.88
CA LYS A 164 -16.29 13.74 2.07
C LYS A 164 -16.11 12.30 1.62
N ASP A 165 -17.09 11.47 1.91
CA ASP A 165 -17.14 10.10 1.40
C ASP A 165 -17.18 10.09 -0.13
N GLY A 166 -16.26 9.37 -0.75
CA GLY A 166 -16.08 9.33 -2.19
C GLY A 166 -15.28 10.49 -2.80
N GLU A 167 -14.87 11.48 -2.02
CA GLU A 167 -13.87 12.48 -2.39
C GLU A 167 -12.49 12.06 -1.85
N PHE A 168 -11.42 12.54 -2.46
CA PHE A 168 -10.04 12.16 -2.11
C PHE A 168 -9.14 13.38 -1.96
N SER A 169 -8.09 13.21 -1.16
CA SER A 169 -6.95 14.09 -1.10
C SER A 169 -5.69 13.27 -1.21
N ASN A 170 -4.98 13.40 -2.32
CA ASN A 170 -3.76 12.63 -2.56
C ASN A 170 -4.00 11.10 -2.43
N PRO A 171 -4.98 10.49 -3.18
CA PRO A 171 -5.20 9.05 -3.13
C PRO A 171 -3.95 8.35 -3.66
N HIS A 172 -3.32 7.53 -2.81
CA HIS A 172 -2.02 6.95 -3.13
C HIS A 172 -2.16 5.55 -3.71
N ASP A 173 -2.99 4.72 -3.07
CA ASP A 173 -3.17 3.35 -3.47
C ASP A 173 -4.63 2.96 -3.65
N VAL A 174 -4.88 1.94 -4.45
CA VAL A 174 -6.17 1.29 -4.64
C VAL A 174 -6.00 -0.21 -4.78
N GLU A 175 -6.73 -0.96 -3.96
CA GLU A 175 -6.72 -2.41 -3.99
C GLU A 175 -8.11 -3.00 -4.14
N ALA A 176 -8.24 -4.00 -5.01
CA ALA A 176 -9.46 -4.77 -5.18
C ALA A 176 -9.41 -6.03 -4.33
N ALA A 177 -10.23 -6.08 -3.29
CA ALA A 177 -10.33 -7.25 -2.43
C ALA A 177 -10.95 -8.46 -3.17
N PRO A 178 -10.70 -9.70 -2.71
CA PRO A 178 -11.26 -10.90 -3.33
C PRO A 178 -12.79 -10.95 -3.39
N ASP A 179 -13.48 -10.25 -2.49
CA ASP A 179 -14.94 -10.11 -2.48
C ASP A 179 -15.48 -9.06 -3.47
N GLY A 180 -14.58 -8.40 -4.18
CA GLY A 180 -14.88 -7.35 -5.16
C GLY A 180 -15.04 -5.95 -4.55
N SER A 181 -14.88 -5.77 -3.24
CA SER A 181 -14.79 -4.45 -2.64
C SER A 181 -13.51 -3.74 -3.07
N ILE A 182 -13.57 -2.42 -3.18
CA ILE A 182 -12.45 -1.57 -3.61
C ILE A 182 -12.01 -0.73 -2.41
N TRP A 183 -10.75 -0.84 -2.07
CA TRP A 183 -10.15 -0.13 -0.96
C TRP A 183 -9.20 0.93 -1.49
N VAL A 184 -9.35 2.18 -1.06
CA VAL A 184 -8.55 3.33 -1.53
C VAL A 184 -7.85 3.96 -0.36
N VAL A 185 -6.54 4.05 -0.43
CA VAL A 185 -5.72 4.76 0.55
C VAL A 185 -5.74 6.24 0.21
N ASP A 186 -6.51 7.00 0.98
CA ASP A 186 -6.72 8.43 0.83
C ASP A 186 -5.76 9.19 1.75
N SER A 187 -4.47 9.19 1.36
CA SER A 187 -3.32 9.57 2.19
C SER A 187 -3.43 10.99 2.76
N GLY A 188 -3.87 11.95 1.95
CA GLY A 188 -3.99 13.34 2.40
C GLY A 188 -5.16 13.60 3.35
N ASN A 189 -6.06 12.62 3.52
CA ASN A 189 -7.13 12.63 4.50
C ASN A 189 -6.88 11.65 5.66
N ASP A 190 -5.70 11.05 5.77
CA ASP A 190 -5.29 10.11 6.81
C ASP A 190 -6.29 8.95 7.00
N ARG A 191 -6.80 8.38 5.90
CA ARG A 191 -7.81 7.33 5.92
C ARG A 191 -7.67 6.32 4.79
N VAL A 192 -8.35 5.18 4.96
CA VAL A 192 -8.67 4.24 3.89
C VAL A 192 -10.18 4.25 3.68
N GLN A 193 -10.64 4.44 2.45
CA GLN A 193 -12.05 4.35 2.09
C GLN A 193 -12.36 3.00 1.45
N VAL A 194 -13.49 2.42 1.81
CA VAL A 194 -13.97 1.13 1.29
C VAL A 194 -15.23 1.35 0.47
N PHE A 195 -15.23 0.82 -0.74
CA PHE A 195 -16.35 0.89 -1.69
C PHE A 195 -16.80 -0.51 -2.10
N ASP A 196 -18.02 -0.64 -2.57
CA ASP A 196 -18.41 -1.84 -3.31
C ASP A 196 -17.89 -1.81 -4.77
N ALA A 197 -18.08 -2.91 -5.49
CA ALA A 197 -17.65 -3.04 -6.90
C ALA A 197 -18.25 -1.98 -7.85
N SER A 198 -19.32 -1.28 -7.45
CA SER A 198 -19.94 -0.18 -8.18
C SER A 198 -19.40 1.21 -7.80
N PHE A 199 -18.45 1.26 -6.86
CA PHE A 199 -17.88 2.46 -6.22
C PHE A 199 -18.88 3.22 -5.33
N LYS A 200 -19.87 2.55 -4.76
CA LYS A 200 -20.67 3.11 -3.68
C LYS A 200 -19.87 2.98 -2.37
N HIS A 201 -19.65 4.11 -1.70
CA HIS A 201 -18.97 4.15 -0.40
C HIS A 201 -19.65 3.26 0.64
N ARG A 202 -18.85 2.53 1.41
CA ARG A 202 -19.27 1.59 2.46
C ARG A 202 -18.75 1.94 3.83
N ALA A 203 -17.47 2.34 3.92
CA ALA A 203 -16.82 2.67 5.17
C ALA A 203 -15.61 3.59 4.96
N SER A 204 -15.22 4.30 6.01
CA SER A 204 -13.95 5.02 6.11
C SER A 204 -13.22 4.59 7.38
N LEU A 205 -11.98 4.12 7.22
CA LEU A 205 -11.09 3.69 8.29
C LEU A 205 -10.01 4.76 8.46
N GLY A 206 -9.86 5.32 9.63
CA GLY A 206 -8.82 6.36 9.85
C GLY A 206 -8.75 6.80 11.31
N PRO A 207 -9.76 7.49 11.85
CA PRO A 207 -9.69 8.10 13.18
C PRO A 207 -9.37 7.11 14.31
N ALA A 208 -9.98 5.92 14.30
CA ALA A 208 -9.73 4.88 15.31
C ALA A 208 -8.34 4.26 15.19
N LEU A 209 -7.77 4.22 13.99
CA LEU A 209 -6.46 3.66 13.69
C LEU A 209 -5.33 4.68 13.89
N LYS A 210 -5.68 5.98 13.96
CA LYS A 210 -4.73 7.10 14.03
C LYS A 210 -3.69 7.04 12.91
N LEU A 211 -4.16 6.80 11.69
CA LEU A 211 -3.32 6.81 10.50
C LEU A 211 -2.68 8.19 10.30
N ASN A 212 -1.49 8.20 9.72
CA ASN A 212 -0.79 9.44 9.38
C ASN A 212 -0.07 9.24 8.04
N SER A 213 -0.68 9.77 6.99
CA SER A 213 -0.24 9.57 5.61
C SER A 213 -0.06 8.08 5.25
N PRO A 214 -1.11 7.23 5.40
CA PRO A 214 -1.01 5.84 4.94
C PRO A 214 -0.70 5.81 3.45
N LYS A 215 0.04 4.79 2.98
CA LYS A 215 0.48 4.71 1.57
C LYS A 215 -0.13 3.51 0.84
N TYR A 216 0.44 2.35 1.00
CA TYR A 216 -0.04 1.13 0.33
C TYR A 216 -0.68 0.16 1.29
N LEU A 217 -1.60 -0.64 0.79
CA LEU A 217 -2.22 -1.73 1.53
C LEU A 217 -2.11 -3.06 0.76
N ALA A 218 -2.20 -4.16 1.47
CA ALA A 218 -2.22 -5.50 0.87
C ALA A 218 -3.19 -6.42 1.58
N PHE A 219 -3.75 -7.38 0.83
CA PHE A 219 -4.61 -8.43 1.38
C PHE A 219 -3.85 -9.76 1.50
N ASP A 220 -3.98 -10.43 2.64
CA ASP A 220 -3.52 -11.81 2.82
C ASP A 220 -4.38 -12.55 3.82
N ALA A 221 -4.85 -13.75 3.46
CA ALA A 221 -5.56 -14.68 4.36
C ALA A 221 -6.69 -14.03 5.20
N GLY A 222 -7.46 -13.11 4.62
CA GLY A 222 -8.54 -12.38 5.30
C GLY A 222 -8.05 -11.27 6.24
N ARG A 223 -6.78 -10.89 6.15
CA ARG A 223 -6.18 -9.73 6.79
C ARG A 223 -5.94 -8.62 5.79
N VAL A 224 -5.89 -7.39 6.29
CA VAL A 224 -5.50 -6.20 5.55
C VAL A 224 -4.28 -5.61 6.23
N TRP A 225 -3.23 -5.40 5.47
CA TRP A 225 -2.01 -4.77 5.94
C TRP A 225 -1.96 -3.35 5.39
N VAL A 226 -1.57 -2.37 6.20
CA VAL A 226 -1.51 -0.96 5.80
C VAL A 226 -0.19 -0.36 6.24
N ALA A 227 0.58 0.17 5.31
CA ALA A 227 1.77 0.95 5.60
C ALA A 227 1.36 2.36 6.09
N ASP A 228 1.70 2.67 7.34
CA ASP A 228 1.35 3.92 8.03
C ASP A 228 2.61 4.79 8.11
N GLU A 229 2.91 5.47 7.00
CA GLU A 229 4.20 6.08 6.64
C GLU A 229 4.79 6.95 7.75
N TYR A 230 4.08 8.02 8.14
CA TYR A 230 4.61 8.97 9.13
C TYR A 230 4.57 8.45 10.57
N ASN A 231 3.86 7.37 10.81
CA ASN A 231 3.90 6.65 12.09
C ASN A 231 4.99 5.56 12.11
N HIS A 232 5.77 5.39 11.04
CA HIS A 232 6.91 4.46 10.95
C HIS A 232 6.55 3.02 11.33
N ARG A 233 5.36 2.56 10.92
CA ARG A 233 4.81 1.25 11.29
C ARG A 233 3.97 0.65 10.17
N VAL A 234 3.63 -0.63 10.32
CA VAL A 234 2.64 -1.31 9.50
C VAL A 234 1.53 -1.82 10.40
N LEU A 235 0.27 -1.61 10.00
CA LEU A 235 -0.89 -2.12 10.71
C LEU A 235 -1.37 -3.42 10.07
N GLN A 236 -1.78 -4.38 10.90
CA GLN A 236 -2.57 -5.53 10.49
C GLN A 236 -4.00 -5.34 10.96
N LEU A 237 -4.96 -5.39 10.05
CA LEU A 237 -6.38 -5.27 10.32
C LEU A 237 -7.08 -6.60 9.98
N ASP A 238 -8.25 -6.83 10.56
CA ASP A 238 -9.17 -7.87 10.08
C ASP A 238 -9.94 -7.41 8.83
N GLY A 239 -10.69 -8.31 8.22
CA GLY A 239 -11.51 -8.02 7.03
C GLY A 239 -12.62 -6.98 7.26
N LYS A 240 -12.82 -6.52 8.50
CA LYS A 240 -13.75 -5.43 8.86
C LYS A 240 -13.02 -4.11 9.12
N GLY A 241 -11.68 -4.09 8.97
CA GLY A 241 -10.86 -2.91 9.23
C GLY A 241 -10.55 -2.67 10.71
N GLN A 242 -10.77 -3.65 11.60
CA GLN A 242 -10.41 -3.52 13.01
C GLN A 242 -8.94 -3.89 13.23
N LEU A 243 -8.24 -3.13 14.09
CA LEU A 243 -6.83 -3.37 14.39
C LEU A 243 -6.63 -4.72 15.07
N VAL A 244 -5.80 -5.56 14.45
CA VAL A 244 -5.37 -6.87 14.98
C VAL A 244 -3.98 -6.75 15.60
N GLY A 245 -3.07 -6.04 14.94
CA GLY A 245 -1.72 -5.87 15.42
C GLY A 245 -0.93 -4.78 14.71
N VAL A 246 0.23 -4.46 15.28
CA VAL A 246 1.16 -3.48 14.74
C VAL A 246 2.51 -4.16 14.52
N LEU A 247 3.07 -4.03 13.35
CA LEU A 247 4.42 -4.42 13.02
C LEU A 247 5.30 -3.16 13.00
N GLY A 248 6.39 -3.22 13.74
CA GLY A 248 7.26 -2.08 13.95
C GLY A 248 7.03 -1.37 15.29
N THR A 249 8.02 -0.58 15.71
CA THR A 249 7.99 0.13 17.00
C THR A 249 7.26 1.47 16.95
N GLY A 250 6.93 1.97 15.77
CA GLY A 250 6.44 3.33 15.55
C GLY A 250 7.52 4.40 15.73
N LYS A 251 8.78 4.01 15.85
CA LYS A 251 9.92 4.92 15.92
C LYS A 251 10.74 4.84 14.63
N ARG A 252 11.20 5.99 14.18
CA ARG A 252 12.17 6.06 13.09
C ARG A 252 13.43 5.28 13.47
N GLY A 253 13.84 4.34 12.64
CA GLY A 253 15.06 3.57 12.82
C GLY A 253 15.40 2.71 11.63
N ARG A 254 16.38 1.81 11.78
CA ARG A 254 16.84 0.87 10.75
C ARG A 254 17.07 -0.54 11.31
N SER A 255 16.61 -0.85 12.51
CA SER A 255 16.62 -2.25 12.99
C SER A 255 15.60 -3.09 12.22
N ALA A 256 15.54 -4.40 12.50
CA ALA A 256 14.56 -5.28 11.86
C ALA A 256 13.10 -4.90 12.15
N THR A 257 12.85 -4.20 13.25
CA THR A 257 11.51 -3.77 13.69
C THR A 257 11.37 -2.26 13.83
N GLU A 258 12.30 -1.50 13.27
CA GLU A 258 12.21 -0.05 13.18
C GLU A 258 12.34 0.36 11.71
N PHE A 259 11.36 1.09 11.24
CA PHE A 259 11.28 1.56 9.86
C PHE A 259 11.44 3.08 9.79
N TYR A 260 11.76 3.57 8.62
CA TYR A 260 11.72 4.99 8.33
C TYR A 260 10.79 5.27 7.16
N LYS A 261 9.55 5.67 7.48
CA LYS A 261 8.51 5.94 6.52
C LYS A 261 8.36 4.76 5.52
N PRO A 262 7.93 3.59 6.02
CA PRO A 262 7.62 2.47 5.13
C PRO A 262 6.42 2.86 4.29
N GLU A 263 6.50 2.69 2.98
CA GLU A 263 5.37 3.03 2.10
C GLU A 263 4.56 1.81 1.72
N ALA A 264 5.19 0.65 1.52
CA ALA A 264 4.42 -0.53 1.17
C ALA A 264 4.67 -1.74 2.07
N VAL A 265 3.72 -2.64 2.02
CA VAL A 265 3.74 -3.93 2.70
C VAL A 265 3.10 -4.97 1.81
N LEU A 266 3.76 -6.12 1.67
CA LEU A 266 3.17 -7.30 1.06
C LEU A 266 3.14 -8.42 2.09
N ALA A 267 2.16 -9.31 2.02
CA ALA A 267 2.03 -10.41 2.97
C ALA A 267 1.64 -11.72 2.27
N ARG A 268 2.26 -12.79 2.72
CA ARG A 268 1.87 -14.18 2.47
C ARG A 268 2.26 -14.98 3.71
N ALA A 269 1.30 -15.19 4.58
CA ALA A 269 1.56 -15.80 5.89
C ALA A 269 2.45 -17.06 5.79
N PRO A 270 3.46 -17.21 6.65
CA PRO A 270 3.80 -16.37 7.79
C PRO A 270 4.76 -15.19 7.46
N HIS A 271 4.98 -14.87 6.20
CA HIS A 271 5.95 -13.88 5.75
C HIS A 271 5.31 -12.53 5.43
N VAL A 272 6.04 -11.46 5.77
CA VAL A 272 5.67 -10.06 5.46
C VAL A 272 6.90 -9.34 4.91
N TRP A 273 6.73 -8.69 3.77
CA TRP A 273 7.73 -7.84 3.14
C TRP A 273 7.35 -6.39 3.41
N VAL A 274 8.25 -5.64 4.02
CA VAL A 274 8.08 -4.21 4.26
C VAL A 274 9.01 -3.45 3.32
N ILE A 275 8.45 -2.59 2.50
CA ILE A 275 9.22 -1.67 1.67
C ILE A 275 9.51 -0.45 2.54
N ASP A 276 10.71 -0.43 3.11
CA ASP A 276 11.17 0.60 4.05
C ASP A 276 11.85 1.73 3.28
N THR A 277 11.00 2.50 2.60
CA THR A 277 11.30 3.41 1.49
C THR A 277 12.43 4.38 1.80
N TYR A 278 12.34 5.11 2.90
CA TYR A 278 13.34 6.13 3.24
C TYR A 278 14.60 5.56 3.90
N ASN A 279 14.61 4.25 4.18
CA ASN A 279 15.83 3.48 4.45
C ASN A 279 16.38 2.82 3.17
N SER A 280 15.72 2.99 2.03
CA SER A 280 16.08 2.38 0.72
C SER A 280 16.33 0.88 0.84
N ARG A 281 15.35 0.14 1.41
CA ARG A 281 15.47 -1.31 1.60
C ARG A 281 14.12 -2.03 1.55
N VAL A 282 14.21 -3.33 1.29
CA VAL A 282 13.13 -4.30 1.52
C VAL A 282 13.51 -5.16 2.71
N VAL A 283 12.61 -5.33 3.65
CA VAL A 283 12.80 -6.18 4.84
C VAL A 283 11.79 -7.32 4.79
N LEU A 284 12.28 -8.55 4.75
CA LEU A 284 11.46 -9.76 4.86
C LEU A 284 11.45 -10.24 6.30
N LEU A 285 10.25 -10.29 6.88
CA LEU A 285 10.00 -10.74 8.24
C LEU A 285 9.15 -12.00 8.24
N ARG A 286 9.36 -12.86 9.22
CA ARG A 286 8.41 -13.87 9.64
C ARG A 286 7.59 -13.29 10.80
N VAL A 287 6.28 -13.35 10.71
CA VAL A 287 5.34 -12.91 11.75
C VAL A 287 4.68 -14.16 12.35
N ASP A 288 4.70 -14.25 13.71
CA ASP A 288 4.16 -15.40 14.46
C ASP A 288 2.68 -15.18 14.84
#